data_1b117b1a9b7b783285ddc827623a5894
#
_entry.id   1b117b1a9b7b783285ddc827623a5894
#
_cell.length_a   1.000
_cell.length_b   1.000
_cell.length_c   1.000
_cell.angle_alpha   90.00
_cell.angle_beta   90.00
_cell.angle_gamma   90.00
#
_symmetry.space_group_name_H-M   'P 1'
#
loop_
_entity.id
_entity.type
_entity.pdbx_description
1 polymer ?
#
loop_
_entity_poly.entity_id
_entity_poly.type
_entity_poly.pdbx_seq_one_letter_code
_entity_poly.pdbx_strand_id
1 'polypeptide(L)'
;MLFRSINMALGSHRPPVTAPKASTGHLLGAAGAVEAIAAVLALKSGLVPAIRNLDDPDDQADVDAVRLTNRGHPHEVALSTSFGFGGHDVSLVLTR
;
A
#
# COMPACT_ATOMS: atom_id res chain seq x y z
N MET A 1 5.02 -6.00 12.11
CA MET A 1 5.89 -5.27 11.17
C MET A 1 5.51 -5.65 9.76
N LEU A 2 4.72 -4.81 9.13
CA LEU A 2 4.13 -5.09 7.82
C LEU A 2 5.19 -5.34 6.73
N PHE A 3 6.27 -4.55 6.71
CA PHE A 3 7.31 -4.73 5.70
C PHE A 3 7.98 -6.10 5.76
N ARG A 4 8.14 -6.67 6.95
CA ARG A 4 8.66 -8.03 7.08
C ARG A 4 7.70 -9.06 6.50
N SER A 5 6.41 -8.90 6.76
CA SER A 5 5.39 -9.77 6.21
C SER A 5 5.34 -9.70 4.69
N ILE A 6 5.44 -8.50 4.13
CA ILE A 6 5.51 -8.29 2.68
C ILE A 6 6.72 -9.04 2.10
N ASN A 7 7.89 -8.86 2.70
CA ASN A 7 9.11 -9.49 2.21
C ASN A 7 9.09 -11.01 2.34
N MET A 8 8.51 -11.54 3.43
CA MET A 8 8.34 -12.97 3.60
C MET A 8 7.40 -13.58 2.56
N ALA A 9 6.31 -12.88 2.25
CA ALA A 9 5.30 -13.36 1.31
C ALA A 9 5.78 -13.29 -0.14
N LEU A 10 6.51 -12.23 -0.50
CA LEU A 10 6.86 -11.94 -1.90
C LEU A 10 8.30 -12.28 -2.27
N GLY A 11 9.12 -12.70 -1.30
CA GLY A 11 10.50 -13.08 -1.54
C GLY A 11 11.33 -11.94 -2.12
N SER A 12 11.94 -12.16 -3.29
CA SER A 12 12.76 -11.14 -3.95
C SER A 12 11.93 -10.13 -4.76
N HIS A 13 10.63 -10.37 -4.93
CA HIS A 13 9.75 -9.43 -5.64
C HIS A 13 9.54 -8.17 -4.79
N ARG A 14 9.82 -7.01 -5.37
CA ARG A 14 9.75 -5.72 -4.67
C ARG A 14 8.75 -4.80 -5.37
N PRO A 15 7.43 -4.99 -5.16
CA PRO A 15 6.45 -4.10 -5.75
C PRO A 15 6.50 -2.72 -5.08
N PRO A 16 6.07 -1.67 -5.78
CA PRO A 16 5.88 -0.37 -5.15
C PRO A 16 4.87 -0.47 -4.00
N VAL A 17 5.18 0.16 -2.87
CA VAL A 17 4.34 0.17 -1.68
C VAL A 17 3.90 1.59 -1.38
N THR A 18 2.62 1.77 -1.10
CA THR A 18 2.07 3.05 -0.68
C THR A 18 1.20 2.89 0.55
N ALA A 19 0.94 3.99 1.22
CA ALA A 19 0.12 4.03 2.43
C ALA A 19 -0.85 5.21 2.36
N PRO A 20 -2.05 5.02 1.84
CA PRO A 20 -3.02 6.11 1.68
C PRO A 20 -3.44 6.81 2.96
N LYS A 21 -3.33 6.13 4.12
CA LYS A 21 -3.67 6.74 5.40
C LYS A 21 -2.85 7.98 5.71
N ALA A 22 -1.66 8.11 5.14
CA ALA A 22 -0.85 9.32 5.27
C ALA A 22 -1.55 10.55 4.68
N SER A 23 -2.42 10.38 3.70
CA SER A 23 -3.20 11.46 3.07
C SER A 23 -4.62 11.58 3.62
N THR A 24 -5.28 10.45 3.88
CA THR A 24 -6.70 10.43 4.28
C THR A 24 -6.90 10.39 5.79
N GLY A 25 -5.89 10.01 6.56
CA GLY A 25 -6.02 9.66 7.96
C GLY A 25 -6.62 8.26 8.12
N HIS A 26 -6.66 7.79 9.35
CA HIS A 26 -7.24 6.49 9.65
C HIS A 26 -8.75 6.62 9.80
N LEU A 27 -9.49 6.16 8.78
CA LEU A 27 -10.95 6.30 8.71
C LEU A 27 -11.70 5.18 9.46
N LEU A 28 -11.01 4.40 10.25
CA LEU A 28 -11.57 3.31 11.07
C LEU A 28 -12.42 2.36 10.22
N GLY A 29 -13.73 2.28 10.47
CA GLY A 29 -14.61 1.37 9.75
C GLY A 29 -14.68 1.60 8.24
N ALA A 30 -14.39 2.80 7.76
CA ALA A 30 -14.38 3.13 6.35
C ALA A 30 -13.00 2.94 5.69
N ALA A 31 -11.94 2.72 6.46
CA ALA A 31 -10.58 2.70 5.95
C ALA A 31 -10.37 1.66 4.86
N GLY A 32 -10.81 0.43 5.07
CA GLY A 32 -10.63 -0.64 4.10
C GLY A 32 -11.31 -0.36 2.76
N ALA A 33 -12.51 0.18 2.78
CA ALA A 33 -13.26 0.53 1.57
C ALA A 33 -12.59 1.67 0.81
N VAL A 34 -12.19 2.73 1.51
CA VAL A 34 -11.50 3.87 0.88
C VAL A 34 -10.16 3.44 0.27
N GLU A 35 -9.42 2.62 0.96
CA GLU A 35 -8.13 2.12 0.48
C GLU A 35 -8.30 1.17 -0.71
N ALA A 36 -9.35 0.36 -0.73
CA ALA A 36 -9.68 -0.46 -1.88
C ALA A 36 -10.02 0.40 -3.11
N ILE A 37 -10.76 1.48 -2.93
CA ILE A 37 -11.03 2.44 -4.00
C ILE A 37 -9.73 3.08 -4.51
N ALA A 38 -8.84 3.46 -3.61
CA ALA A 38 -7.53 4.01 -3.99
C ALA A 38 -6.74 3.00 -4.83
N ALA A 39 -6.75 1.73 -4.45
CA ALA A 39 -6.08 0.68 -5.21
C ALA A 39 -6.69 0.50 -6.61
N VAL A 40 -8.01 0.54 -6.73
CA VAL A 40 -8.70 0.49 -8.03
C VAL A 40 -8.29 1.67 -8.91
N LEU A 41 -8.26 2.87 -8.36
CA LEU A 41 -7.86 4.07 -9.10
C LEU A 41 -6.40 3.99 -9.55
N ALA A 42 -5.52 3.45 -8.71
CA ALA A 42 -4.13 3.23 -9.06
C ALA A 42 -4.00 2.24 -10.23
N LEU A 43 -4.75 1.14 -10.20
CA LEU A 43 -4.79 0.19 -11.31
C LEU A 43 -5.24 0.84 -12.63
N LYS A 44 -6.30 1.64 -12.55
CA LYS A 44 -6.86 2.29 -13.75
C LYS A 44 -5.94 3.37 -14.32
N SER A 45 -5.29 4.14 -13.47
CA SER A 45 -4.45 5.27 -13.90
C SER A 45 -3.01 4.87 -14.21
N GLY A 46 -2.55 3.73 -13.72
CA GLY A 46 -1.14 3.34 -13.80
C GLY A 46 -0.22 4.19 -12.93
N LEU A 47 -0.76 4.82 -11.90
CA LEU A 47 0.00 5.64 -10.96
C LEU A 47 -0.08 5.03 -9.57
N VAL A 48 1.05 5.05 -8.85
CA VAL A 48 1.09 4.71 -7.43
C VAL A 48 1.27 6.00 -6.64
N PRO A 49 0.32 6.34 -5.74
CA PRO A 49 0.42 7.60 -5.00
C PRO A 49 1.56 7.57 -4.01
N ALA A 50 2.24 8.71 -3.86
CA ALA A 50 3.29 8.85 -2.88
C ALA A 50 2.72 8.81 -1.45
N ILE A 51 3.50 8.26 -0.54
CA ILE A 51 3.19 8.30 0.89
C ILE A 51 3.48 9.72 1.39
N ARG A 52 2.45 10.40 1.80
CA ARG A 52 2.56 11.79 2.28
C ARG A 52 3.39 11.83 3.56
N ASN A 53 4.29 12.81 3.66
CA ASN A 53 5.14 13.06 4.83
C ASN A 53 6.20 11.98 5.11
N LEU A 54 6.45 11.09 4.16
CA LEU A 54 7.54 10.12 4.29
C LEU A 54 8.82 10.72 3.71
N ASP A 55 9.52 11.51 4.53
CA ASP A 55 10.74 12.22 4.13
C ASP A 55 12.00 11.43 4.48
N ASP A 56 11.96 10.67 5.58
CA ASP A 56 13.10 9.92 6.11
C ASP A 56 12.63 8.51 6.53
N PRO A 57 12.56 7.57 5.57
CA PRO A 57 12.10 6.22 5.88
C PRO A 57 13.07 5.48 6.81
N ASP A 58 12.51 4.59 7.64
CA ASP A 58 13.27 3.72 8.51
C ASP A 58 14.20 2.82 7.66
N ASP A 59 15.48 2.78 8.00
CA ASP A 59 16.47 1.94 7.30
C ASP A 59 16.12 0.45 7.32
N GLN A 60 15.37 0.01 8.33
CA GLN A 60 14.94 -1.38 8.44
C GLN A 60 13.71 -1.71 7.58
N ALA A 61 13.04 -0.71 7.06
CA ALA A 61 11.88 -0.90 6.19
C ALA A 61 12.34 -1.21 4.76
N ASP A 62 12.70 -2.46 4.52
CA ASP A 62 13.21 -2.92 3.23
C ASP A 62 12.05 -3.20 2.26
N VAL A 63 11.39 -2.13 1.85
CA VAL A 63 10.33 -2.15 0.83
C VAL A 63 10.52 -0.96 -0.11
N ASP A 64 9.98 -1.08 -1.32
CA ASP A 64 10.01 0.01 -2.30
C ASP A 64 8.87 0.99 -2.01
N ALA A 65 9.04 1.83 -1.01
CA ALA A 65 8.05 2.84 -0.65
C ALA A 65 8.05 3.98 -1.66
N VAL A 66 6.87 4.30 -2.19
CA VAL A 66 6.71 5.45 -3.09
C VAL A 66 6.64 6.72 -2.24
N ARG A 67 7.59 7.62 -2.42
CA ARG A 67 7.70 8.83 -1.60
C ARG A 67 8.01 10.04 -2.46
N LEU A 68 7.73 11.22 -1.92
CA LEU A 68 7.97 12.54 -2.51
C LEU A 68 7.01 12.85 -3.66
N THR A 69 7.00 12.04 -4.72
CA THR A 69 6.12 12.23 -5.87
C THR A 69 5.42 10.94 -6.24
N ASN A 70 4.24 11.03 -6.83
CA ASN A 70 3.54 9.88 -7.35
C ASN A 70 4.39 9.20 -8.43
N ARG A 71 4.37 7.88 -8.45
CA ARG A 71 5.17 7.11 -9.40
C ARG A 71 4.29 6.54 -10.51
N GLY A 72 4.68 6.80 -11.75
CA GLY A 72 4.13 6.08 -12.89
C GLY A 72 4.58 4.62 -12.84
N HIS A 73 3.64 3.69 -12.73
CA HIS A 73 3.92 2.26 -12.65
C HIS A 73 2.70 1.50 -13.14
N PRO A 74 2.57 1.29 -14.46
CA PRO A 74 1.48 0.46 -14.99
C PRO A 74 1.55 -0.93 -14.39
N HIS A 75 0.43 -1.41 -13.87
CA HIS A 75 0.37 -2.70 -13.20
C HIS A 75 -1.00 -3.34 -13.41
N GLU A 76 -1.06 -4.66 -13.30
CA GLU A 76 -2.26 -5.45 -13.52
C GLU A 76 -2.89 -5.95 -12.20
N VAL A 77 -2.11 -5.93 -11.13
CA VAL A 77 -2.53 -6.46 -9.83
C VAL A 77 -2.20 -5.45 -8.74
N ALA A 78 -3.14 -5.23 -7.84
CA ALA A 78 -2.92 -4.46 -6.62
C ALA A 78 -3.37 -5.28 -5.41
N LEU A 79 -2.64 -5.13 -4.32
CA LEU A 79 -2.94 -5.78 -3.06
C LEU A 79 -3.25 -4.70 -2.01
N SER A 80 -4.42 -4.81 -1.40
CA SER A 80 -4.80 -3.95 -0.28
C SER A 80 -4.88 -4.79 0.99
N THR A 81 -4.10 -4.44 2.00
CA THR A 81 -4.04 -5.18 3.26
C THR A 81 -4.58 -4.36 4.41
N SER A 82 -5.34 -4.99 5.28
CA SER A 82 -5.91 -4.35 6.46
C SER A 82 -5.73 -5.28 7.66
N PHE A 83 -5.14 -4.75 8.72
CA PHE A 83 -4.92 -5.50 9.95
C PHE A 83 -5.72 -4.83 11.07
N GLY A 84 -6.69 -5.55 11.61
CA GLY A 84 -7.56 -5.06 12.67
C GLY A 84 -7.19 -5.61 14.05
N PHE A 85 -7.71 -4.98 15.08
CA PHE A 85 -7.58 -5.48 16.44
C PHE A 85 -8.23 -6.87 16.56
N GLY A 86 -7.67 -7.71 17.41
CA GLY A 86 -8.17 -9.08 17.62
C GLY A 86 -7.72 -10.08 16.55
N GLY A 87 -6.72 -9.73 15.74
CA GLY A 87 -6.15 -10.63 14.74
C GLY A 87 -6.96 -10.75 13.45
N HIS A 88 -7.80 -9.77 13.17
CA HIS A 88 -8.56 -9.72 11.92
C HIS A 88 -7.68 -9.15 10.80
N ASP A 89 -7.08 -10.03 10.02
CA ASP A 89 -6.20 -9.66 8.92
C ASP A 89 -6.87 -10.02 7.59
N VAL A 90 -6.98 -9.02 6.73
CA VAL A 90 -7.63 -9.17 5.42
C VAL A 90 -6.72 -8.64 4.34
N SER A 91 -6.61 -9.37 3.25
CA SER A 91 -5.93 -8.92 2.04
C SER A 91 -6.88 -9.05 0.86
N LEU A 92 -7.05 -7.97 0.13
CA LEU A 92 -7.81 -7.96 -1.12
C LEU A 92 -6.83 -7.95 -2.28
N VAL A 93 -7.01 -8.90 -3.21
CA VAL A 93 -6.27 -8.91 -4.46
C VAL A 93 -7.18 -8.38 -5.54
N LEU A 94 -6.77 -7.28 -6.16
CA LEU A 94 -7.52 -6.61 -7.20
C LEU A 94 -6.77 -6.76 -8.52
N THR A 95 -7.47 -7.12 -9.58
CA THR A 95 -6.90 -7.23 -10.92
C THR A 95 -7.61 -6.31 -11.89
N ARG A 96 -6.86 -5.87 -12.89
CA ARG A 96 -7.39 -5.03 -13.94
C ARG A 96 -8.14 -5.86 -15.00
#